data_e2b7914babb7759e77347c8d86c170c0
#
_entry.id   e2b7914babb7759e77347c8d86c170c0
#
_cell.length_a   1.000
_cell.length_b   1.000
_cell.length_c   1.000
_cell.angle_alpha   90.00
_cell.angle_beta   90.00
_cell.angle_gamma   90.00
#
_symmetry.space_group_name_H-M   'P 1'
#
loop_
_entity.id
_entity.type
_entity.pdbx_description
1 polymer ?
#
loop_
_entity_poly.entity_id
_entity_poly.type
_entity_poly.pdbx_seq_one_letter_code
_entity_poly.pdbx_strand_id
1 'polypeptide(L)'
;MTSPTPSAAGMARLLSRLRRPSFGRDRGTIPEAPSAKASRTRVGRRALLLGTIGAVVFAGGLAQGFPHRELARFLLGEASRQGGVAITAGSARFDLPAQISYRDLVLLAPTPAGPATVTVDRATGSLLLSSLTSGKPRVNFRLRAYGGLFEGHLRRLPHEENHLKGATVTPVDLRLTEPVLHQKIAGTLTLHTDYTWQAGQETQGHGVFVAMVQHLVLSSLKVGGFPLPPVAFDAVRSRVFVSGGRGRVERLQAVGPLADINGGGTFTLATPYQNSLLHLRLNIRLKGPLASIPLPGVSGQRSVRQVTLTLDGPAQNLNIAMNGIPIPH
;
A
#
# COMPACT_ATOMS: atom_id res chain seq x y z
N MET A 1 13.76 -44.42 -4.71
CA MET A 1 14.83 -44.01 -3.79
C MET A 1 14.22 -43.08 -2.78
N THR A 2 13.85 -43.65 -1.64
CA THR A 2 13.12 -42.99 -0.56
C THR A 2 14.10 -42.65 0.56
N SER A 3 14.25 -41.35 0.89
CA SER A 3 15.05 -40.86 2.00
C SER A 3 14.21 -40.88 3.30
N PRO A 4 14.77 -41.35 4.43
CA PRO A 4 14.03 -41.39 5.69
C PRO A 4 14.09 -40.09 6.46
N THR A 5 12.96 -39.66 7.00
CA THR A 5 12.76 -38.58 7.96
C THR A 5 13.31 -38.97 9.35
N PRO A 6 14.05 -38.08 10.04
CA PRO A 6 14.49 -38.36 11.43
C PRO A 6 13.35 -38.10 12.43
N SER A 7 13.14 -39.08 13.29
CA SER A 7 12.16 -39.15 14.36
C SER A 7 12.43 -38.16 15.51
N ALA A 8 11.37 -37.50 15.98
CA ALA A 8 11.33 -36.46 17.02
C ALA A 8 11.53 -36.99 18.47
N ALA A 9 12.08 -38.19 18.69
CA ALA A 9 12.23 -38.83 20.00
C ALA A 9 13.58 -38.60 20.70
N GLY A 10 14.52 -37.85 20.10
CA GLY A 10 15.89 -37.68 20.58
C GLY A 10 16.17 -36.53 21.54
N MET A 11 15.29 -35.54 21.62
CA MET A 11 15.58 -34.24 22.30
C MET A 11 15.02 -34.08 23.73
N ALA A 12 14.30 -35.08 24.24
CA ALA A 12 13.69 -35.01 25.60
C ALA A 12 14.57 -35.53 26.74
N ARG A 13 15.80 -36.00 26.50
CA ARG A 13 16.65 -36.64 27.54
C ARG A 13 17.83 -35.79 28.03
N LEU A 14 17.98 -34.55 27.64
CA LEU A 14 19.15 -33.73 28.03
C LEU A 14 18.88 -32.63 29.07
N LEU A 15 17.67 -32.49 29.58
CA LEU A 15 17.31 -31.44 30.56
C LEU A 15 17.08 -31.92 32.00
N SER A 16 17.37 -33.20 32.32
CA SER A 16 17.10 -33.73 33.68
C SER A 16 18.34 -33.82 34.60
N ARG A 17 19.48 -33.19 34.26
CA ARG A 17 20.70 -33.24 35.09
C ARG A 17 21.26 -31.87 35.50
N LEU A 18 20.44 -30.98 36.01
CA LEU A 18 20.94 -29.85 36.79
C LEU A 18 20.45 -30.00 38.23
N ARG A 19 21.25 -30.76 39.05
CA ARG A 19 21.15 -30.88 40.49
C ARG A 19 21.35 -29.49 41.11
N ARG A 20 20.39 -29.05 41.92
CA ARG A 20 20.51 -27.92 42.84
C ARG A 20 21.51 -28.25 43.96
N PRO A 21 22.49 -27.40 44.27
CA PRO A 21 23.23 -27.52 45.50
C PRO A 21 22.39 -26.99 46.67
N SER A 22 22.18 -27.81 47.67
CA SER A 22 21.61 -27.43 48.96
C SER A 22 22.65 -26.62 49.75
N PHE A 23 22.39 -25.31 49.93
CA PHE A 23 23.17 -24.50 50.88
C PHE A 23 22.60 -24.66 52.28
N GLY A 24 23.46 -25.17 53.18
CA GLY A 24 23.20 -25.28 54.59
C GLY A 24 23.01 -23.93 55.29
N ARG A 25 22.06 -23.90 56.16
CA ARG A 25 21.72 -22.77 57.00
C ARG A 25 22.65 -22.81 58.27
N ASP A 26 23.75 -22.05 58.21
CA ASP A 26 24.47 -21.71 59.42
C ASP A 26 23.92 -20.36 59.95
N ARG A 27 23.38 -20.48 61.21
CA ARG A 27 22.98 -19.31 62.02
C ARG A 27 24.22 -18.72 62.69
N GLY A 28 24.92 -17.83 62.04
CA GLY A 28 25.91 -16.94 62.61
C GLY A 28 25.30 -15.65 63.07
N THR A 29 25.33 -15.35 64.33
CA THR A 29 25.00 -14.04 64.96
C THR A 29 25.82 -12.94 64.37
N ILE A 30 25.11 -11.98 63.66
CA ILE A 30 25.71 -10.81 63.08
C ILE A 30 25.75 -9.69 64.12
N PRO A 31 26.92 -9.08 64.42
CA PRO A 31 26.99 -7.88 65.25
C PRO A 31 26.41 -6.68 64.47
N GLU A 32 25.59 -5.90 65.17
CA GLU A 32 25.00 -4.65 64.74
C GLU A 32 26.06 -3.66 64.22
N ALA A 33 26.08 -3.39 62.91
CA ALA A 33 26.93 -2.36 62.34
C ALA A 33 26.18 -0.99 62.38
N PRO A 34 26.89 0.12 62.69
CA PRO A 34 26.28 1.43 62.82
C PRO A 34 25.67 1.93 61.51
N SER A 35 24.47 2.47 61.65
CA SER A 35 23.66 3.00 60.55
C SER A 35 24.39 4.13 59.79
N ALA A 36 24.94 3.81 58.64
CA ALA A 36 25.39 4.78 57.64
C ALA A 36 24.21 5.17 56.70
N LYS A 37 23.20 5.80 57.26
CA LYS A 37 22.19 6.53 56.45
C LYS A 37 22.70 7.95 56.26
N ALA A 38 23.14 8.33 55.08
CA ALA A 38 23.08 9.68 54.45
C ALA A 38 24.23 10.01 53.51
N SER A 39 24.58 9.20 52.52
CA SER A 39 25.38 9.73 51.40
C SER A 39 25.11 9.13 50.01
N ARG A 40 24.17 8.18 49.88
CA ARG A 40 23.94 7.49 48.59
C ARG A 40 23.10 8.30 47.56
N THR A 41 22.39 9.35 47.95
CA THR A 41 21.47 10.08 47.07
C THR A 41 22.12 11.16 46.18
N ARG A 42 23.29 11.70 46.60
CA ARG A 42 23.95 12.77 45.79
C ARG A 42 24.83 12.21 44.66
N VAL A 43 25.45 11.06 44.84
CA VAL A 43 26.30 10.42 43.84
C VAL A 43 25.45 9.87 42.69
N GLY A 44 24.29 9.26 43.01
CA GLY A 44 23.35 8.75 41.97
C GLY A 44 22.81 9.86 41.06
N ARG A 45 22.50 11.01 41.62
CA ARG A 45 21.94 12.15 40.83
C ARG A 45 22.96 12.77 39.89
N ARG A 46 24.24 12.86 40.27
CA ARG A 46 25.33 13.32 39.40
C ARG A 46 25.67 12.32 38.30
N ALA A 47 25.71 11.03 38.64
CA ALA A 47 25.92 9.97 37.65
C ALA A 47 24.79 9.91 36.61
N LEU A 48 23.54 10.11 37.06
CA LEU A 48 22.37 10.15 36.15
C LEU A 48 22.42 11.38 35.26
N LEU A 49 22.80 12.55 35.79
CA LEU A 49 22.97 13.80 35.00
C LEU A 49 24.08 13.67 33.97
N LEU A 50 25.26 13.13 34.35
CA LEU A 50 26.38 12.89 33.44
C LEU A 50 26.02 11.84 32.38
N GLY A 51 25.30 10.79 32.75
CA GLY A 51 24.79 9.78 31.83
C GLY A 51 23.81 10.36 30.82
N THR A 52 22.93 11.27 31.27
CA THR A 52 21.98 11.94 30.38
C THR A 52 22.69 12.90 29.44
N ILE A 53 23.65 13.70 29.93
CA ILE A 53 24.45 14.61 29.10
C ILE A 53 25.27 13.81 28.10
N GLY A 54 25.91 12.71 28.52
CA GLY A 54 26.64 11.80 27.64
C GLY A 54 25.77 11.18 26.55
N ALA A 55 24.57 10.74 26.89
CA ALA A 55 23.59 10.21 25.94
C ALA A 55 23.12 11.28 24.94
N VAL A 56 22.89 12.51 25.41
CA VAL A 56 22.48 13.64 24.52
C VAL A 56 23.62 14.04 23.59
N VAL A 57 24.85 14.13 24.07
CA VAL A 57 26.02 14.45 23.24
C VAL A 57 26.31 13.32 22.25
N PHE A 58 26.23 12.07 22.69
CA PHE A 58 26.38 10.90 21.81
C PHE A 58 25.29 10.84 20.73
N ALA A 59 24.02 11.05 21.10
CA ALA A 59 22.91 11.12 20.16
C ALA A 59 23.06 12.31 19.19
N GLY A 60 23.52 13.48 19.68
CA GLY A 60 23.83 14.64 18.85
C GLY A 60 24.99 14.40 17.89
N GLY A 61 26.05 13.75 18.33
CA GLY A 61 27.19 13.34 17.51
C GLY A 61 26.80 12.32 16.44
N LEU A 62 26.01 11.31 16.79
CA LEU A 62 25.42 10.38 15.83
C LEU A 62 24.53 11.10 14.82
N ALA A 63 23.75 12.07 15.25
CA ALA A 63 22.86 12.83 14.38
C ALA A 63 23.63 13.69 13.36
N GLN A 64 24.77 14.27 13.76
CA GLN A 64 25.61 15.10 12.88
C GLN A 64 26.51 14.27 11.96
N GLY A 65 27.01 13.13 12.43
CA GLY A 65 27.89 12.23 11.68
C GLY A 65 27.17 11.16 10.85
N PHE A 66 25.86 11.02 11.00
CA PHE A 66 25.13 9.96 10.32
C PHE A 66 24.93 10.30 8.84
N PRO A 67 25.26 9.39 7.90
CA PRO A 67 25.13 9.63 6.46
C PRO A 67 23.66 9.57 6.00
N HIS A 68 22.89 10.59 6.38
CA HIS A 68 21.43 10.65 6.14
C HIS A 68 21.06 10.54 4.67
N ARG A 69 21.87 11.11 3.77
CA ARG A 69 21.62 11.10 2.33
C ARG A 69 21.83 9.72 1.72
N GLU A 70 22.88 9.03 2.17
CA GLU A 70 23.22 7.68 1.72
C GLU A 70 22.19 6.68 2.19
N LEU A 71 21.72 6.78 3.43
CA LEU A 71 20.64 5.96 3.95
C LEU A 71 19.34 6.19 3.16
N ALA A 72 18.99 7.43 2.89
CA ALA A 72 17.81 7.76 2.11
C ALA A 72 17.87 7.18 0.69
N ARG A 73 19.04 7.28 0.03
CA ARG A 73 19.26 6.67 -1.30
C ARG A 73 19.22 5.15 -1.26
N PHE A 74 19.80 4.56 -0.23
CA PHE A 74 19.76 3.10 -0.03
C PHE A 74 18.32 2.60 0.12
N LEU A 75 17.50 3.27 0.95
CA LEU A 75 16.10 2.91 1.15
C LEU A 75 15.28 3.07 -0.15
N LEU A 76 15.52 4.11 -0.93
CA LEU A 76 14.89 4.26 -2.25
C LEU A 76 15.31 3.15 -3.22
N GLY A 77 16.60 2.81 -3.25
CA GLY A 77 17.13 1.74 -4.09
C GLY A 77 16.55 0.39 -3.70
N GLU A 78 16.35 0.14 -2.41
CA GLU A 78 15.72 -1.09 -1.92
C GLU A 78 14.22 -1.13 -2.27
N ALA A 79 13.50 -0.03 -2.06
CA ALA A 79 12.09 0.08 -2.45
C ALA A 79 11.89 -0.10 -3.96
N SER A 80 12.80 0.46 -4.77
CA SER A 80 12.80 0.29 -6.23
C SER A 80 13.00 -1.17 -6.64
N ARG A 81 13.96 -1.86 -6.01
CA ARG A 81 14.23 -3.30 -6.29
C ARG A 81 13.06 -4.18 -5.90
N GLN A 82 12.49 -3.97 -4.72
CA GLN A 82 11.36 -4.77 -4.23
C GLN A 82 10.07 -4.48 -4.99
N GLY A 83 9.84 -3.22 -5.35
CA GLY A 83 8.64 -2.79 -6.07
C GLY A 83 8.64 -3.05 -7.57
N GLY A 84 9.78 -3.38 -8.17
CA GLY A 84 9.91 -3.52 -9.63
C GLY A 84 9.63 -2.22 -10.40
N VAL A 85 9.76 -1.08 -9.71
CA VAL A 85 9.48 0.27 -10.24
C VAL A 85 10.70 1.13 -10.00
N ALA A 86 11.21 1.81 -11.03
CA ALA A 86 12.32 2.74 -10.84
C ALA A 86 11.84 3.97 -10.06
N ILE A 87 12.46 4.24 -8.90
CA ILE A 87 12.10 5.36 -8.04
C ILE A 87 13.29 6.31 -7.94
N THR A 88 13.06 7.58 -8.27
CA THR A 88 14.04 8.66 -8.09
C THR A 88 13.45 9.76 -7.21
N ALA A 89 14.30 10.50 -6.51
CA ALA A 89 13.87 11.62 -5.68
C ALA A 89 14.74 12.85 -5.97
N GLY A 90 14.11 14.01 -6.09
CA GLY A 90 14.82 15.29 -6.23
C GLY A 90 15.59 15.65 -4.95
N SER A 91 14.99 15.42 -3.79
CA SER A 91 15.67 15.58 -2.51
C SER A 91 15.17 14.60 -1.44
N ALA A 92 16.06 14.29 -0.51
CA ALA A 92 15.77 13.47 0.66
C ALA A 92 16.29 14.16 1.91
N ARG A 93 15.48 14.16 2.96
CA ARG A 93 15.82 14.71 4.27
C ARG A 93 15.46 13.72 5.36
N PHE A 94 16.34 13.56 6.31
CA PHE A 94 16.10 12.79 7.52
C PHE A 94 15.93 13.77 8.68
N ASP A 95 14.83 13.67 9.39
CA ASP A 95 14.50 14.46 10.56
C ASP A 95 14.48 13.55 11.81
N LEU A 96 15.15 13.98 12.87
CA LEU A 96 15.14 13.25 14.13
C LEU A 96 13.77 13.33 14.79
N PRO A 97 13.33 12.28 15.53
CA PRO A 97 14.11 11.10 15.92
C PRO A 97 14.12 9.95 14.90
N ALA A 98 13.19 9.86 13.95
CA ALA A 98 13.08 8.75 13.01
C ALA A 98 12.11 9.07 11.86
N GLN A 99 12.22 10.23 11.27
CA GLN A 99 11.40 10.65 10.15
C GLN A 99 12.27 10.86 8.92
N ILE A 100 11.79 10.36 7.78
CA ILE A 100 12.39 10.59 6.47
C ILE A 100 11.37 11.28 5.57
N SER A 101 11.81 12.29 4.83
CA SER A 101 10.98 13.00 3.86
C SER A 101 11.69 13.06 2.51
N TYR A 102 10.95 12.73 1.48
CA TYR A 102 11.35 12.86 0.09
C TYR A 102 10.50 13.92 -0.57
N ARG A 103 11.09 14.68 -1.51
CA ARG A 103 10.38 15.59 -2.38
C ARG A 103 10.66 15.23 -3.83
N ASP A 104 9.71 15.55 -4.67
CA ASP A 104 9.80 15.38 -6.12
C ASP A 104 10.17 13.93 -6.47
N LEU A 105 9.41 12.97 -5.88
CA LEU A 105 9.58 11.57 -6.22
C LEU A 105 8.99 11.31 -7.60
N VAL A 106 9.76 10.64 -8.42
CA VAL A 106 9.35 10.17 -9.74
C VAL A 106 9.42 8.65 -9.75
N LEU A 107 8.27 8.03 -9.98
CA LEU A 107 8.14 6.59 -10.12
C LEU A 107 7.93 6.27 -11.60
N LEU A 108 8.80 5.47 -12.17
CA LEU A 108 8.68 4.97 -13.55
C LEU A 108 8.15 3.56 -13.49
N ALA A 109 6.87 3.40 -13.78
CA ALA A 109 6.21 2.11 -13.84
C ALA A 109 6.14 1.63 -15.30
N PRO A 110 6.61 0.42 -15.62
CA PRO A 110 6.43 -0.14 -16.95
C PRO A 110 4.93 -0.37 -17.20
N THR A 111 4.41 0.16 -18.31
CA THR A 111 3.04 -0.11 -18.76
C THR A 111 3.06 -0.60 -20.21
N PRO A 112 2.00 -1.26 -20.70
CA PRO A 112 1.92 -1.72 -22.10
C PRO A 112 2.03 -0.58 -23.11
N ALA A 113 1.59 0.61 -22.77
CA ALA A 113 1.65 1.80 -23.60
C ALA A 113 3.00 2.56 -23.52
N GLY A 114 3.96 2.04 -22.75
CA GLY A 114 5.23 2.69 -22.44
C GLY A 114 5.37 2.99 -20.94
N PRO A 115 6.50 3.53 -20.49
CA PRO A 115 6.72 3.84 -19.09
C PRO A 115 5.79 4.96 -18.62
N ALA A 116 4.92 4.67 -17.65
CA ALA A 116 4.12 5.66 -16.97
C ALA A 116 4.96 6.36 -15.89
N THR A 117 4.96 7.68 -15.92
CA THR A 117 5.68 8.50 -14.94
C THR A 117 4.71 9.02 -13.90
N VAL A 118 4.77 8.49 -12.69
CA VAL A 118 3.96 8.96 -11.56
C VAL A 118 4.81 9.91 -10.71
N THR A 119 4.31 11.13 -10.49
CA THR A 119 4.99 12.13 -9.66
C THR A 119 4.33 12.23 -8.29
N VAL A 120 5.16 12.28 -7.25
CA VAL A 120 4.75 12.48 -5.86
C VAL A 120 5.48 13.70 -5.32
N ASP A 121 4.75 14.77 -5.02
CA ASP A 121 5.32 16.04 -4.57
C ASP A 121 6.09 15.87 -3.26
N ARG A 122 5.54 15.08 -2.35
CA ARG A 122 6.16 14.79 -1.06
C ARG A 122 5.73 13.42 -0.54
N ALA A 123 6.71 12.64 -0.08
CA ALA A 123 6.50 11.44 0.71
C ALA A 123 7.21 11.60 2.06
N THR A 124 6.52 11.30 3.14
CA THR A 124 7.07 11.35 4.49
C THR A 124 6.80 10.03 5.18
N GLY A 125 7.82 9.43 5.75
CA GLY A 125 7.73 8.23 6.58
C GLY A 125 8.26 8.51 7.97
N SER A 126 7.56 8.09 9.01
CA SER A 126 8.01 8.22 10.41
C SER A 126 7.88 6.88 11.14
N LEU A 127 8.99 6.41 11.70
CA LEU A 127 9.01 5.22 12.53
C LEU A 127 8.56 5.58 13.94
N LEU A 128 7.55 4.88 14.44
CA LEU A 128 7.09 5.05 15.82
C LEU A 128 8.04 4.29 16.75
N LEU A 129 8.96 5.02 17.43
CA LEU A 129 9.99 4.41 18.27
C LEU A 129 9.44 3.52 19.40
N SER A 130 8.30 3.90 19.99
CA SER A 130 7.62 3.09 21.00
C SER A 130 7.14 1.73 20.46
N SER A 131 6.98 1.59 19.14
CA SER A 131 6.61 0.32 18.52
C SER A 131 7.76 -0.68 18.48
N LEU A 132 9.00 -0.22 18.55
CA LEU A 132 10.18 -1.07 18.60
C LEU A 132 10.27 -1.85 19.91
N THR A 133 9.90 -1.22 21.03
CA THR A 133 9.92 -1.88 22.35
C THR A 133 8.90 -3.00 22.47
N SER A 134 7.83 -2.94 21.67
CA SER A 134 6.81 -4.00 21.58
C SER A 134 7.14 -5.09 20.56
N GLY A 135 8.28 -5.01 19.86
CA GLY A 135 8.66 -5.93 18.80
C GLY A 135 7.78 -5.87 17.55
N LYS A 136 6.91 -4.85 17.43
CA LYS A 136 5.98 -4.67 16.33
C LYS A 136 6.20 -3.30 15.66
N PRO A 137 7.27 -3.14 14.85
CA PRO A 137 7.61 -1.87 14.25
C PRO A 137 6.44 -1.32 13.42
N ARG A 138 6.17 -0.03 13.61
CA ARG A 138 5.13 0.71 12.88
C ARG A 138 5.72 1.94 12.23
N VAL A 139 5.47 2.09 10.95
CA VAL A 139 5.85 3.26 10.15
C VAL A 139 4.56 3.96 9.74
N ASN A 140 4.39 5.22 10.14
CA ASN A 140 3.35 6.08 9.60
C ASN A 140 3.90 6.75 8.35
N PHE A 141 3.06 6.92 7.32
CA PHE A 141 3.45 7.58 6.09
C PHE A 141 2.39 8.58 5.64
N ARG A 142 2.86 9.59 4.88
CA ARG A 142 2.05 10.60 4.20
C ARG A 142 2.57 10.78 2.80
N LEU A 143 1.68 10.72 1.82
CA LEU A 143 1.99 10.89 0.41
C LEU A 143 1.15 12.02 -0.15
N ARG A 144 1.79 13.05 -0.70
CA ARG A 144 1.12 14.13 -1.41
C ARG A 144 1.41 14.00 -2.90
N ALA A 145 0.36 13.80 -3.69
CA ALA A 145 0.45 13.67 -5.14
C ALA A 145 -0.84 14.18 -5.77
N TYR A 146 -0.75 14.82 -6.92
CA TYR A 146 -1.90 15.28 -7.71
C TYR A 146 -2.91 16.08 -6.88
N GLY A 147 -2.42 17.01 -6.04
CA GLY A 147 -3.23 17.83 -5.14
C GLY A 147 -3.84 17.07 -3.95
N GLY A 148 -3.79 15.76 -3.94
CA GLY A 148 -4.30 14.93 -2.86
C GLY A 148 -3.30 14.63 -1.77
N LEU A 149 -3.81 14.15 -0.62
CA LEU A 149 -3.03 13.68 0.51
C LEU A 149 -3.53 12.29 0.92
N PHE A 150 -2.65 11.31 0.87
CA PHE A 150 -2.90 9.95 1.35
C PHE A 150 -2.07 9.70 2.61
N GLU A 151 -2.73 9.27 3.69
CA GLU A 151 -2.08 8.95 4.96
C GLU A 151 -2.36 7.51 5.35
N GLY A 152 -1.40 6.93 6.06
CA GLY A 152 -1.57 5.57 6.55
C GLY A 152 -0.42 5.10 7.43
N HIS A 153 -0.46 3.82 7.70
CA HIS A 153 0.62 3.17 8.43
C HIS A 153 0.86 1.76 7.89
N LEU A 154 2.10 1.38 7.96
CA LEU A 154 2.59 0.03 7.73
C LEU A 154 3.09 -0.51 9.07
N ARG A 155 2.66 -1.68 9.48
CA ARG A 155 3.16 -2.36 10.67
C ARG A 155 3.51 -3.80 10.36
N ARG A 156 4.54 -4.30 11.01
CA ARG A 156 4.88 -5.71 10.98
C ARG A 156 4.09 -6.44 12.06
N LEU A 157 3.39 -7.48 11.67
CA LEU A 157 2.64 -8.39 12.53
C LEU A 157 3.50 -9.59 12.90
N PRO A 158 3.09 -10.43 13.88
CA PRO A 158 3.68 -11.75 14.10
C PRO A 158 3.67 -12.58 12.81
N HIS A 159 4.57 -13.57 12.72
CA HIS A 159 4.71 -14.47 11.55
C HIS A 159 5.14 -13.75 10.25
N GLU A 160 5.91 -12.65 10.38
CA GLU A 160 6.48 -11.89 9.25
C GLU A 160 5.43 -11.26 8.31
N GLU A 161 4.21 -11.12 8.75
CA GLU A 161 3.18 -10.42 8.01
C GLU A 161 3.36 -8.90 8.07
N ASN A 162 3.09 -8.25 6.95
CA ASN A 162 3.01 -6.80 6.82
C ASN A 162 1.55 -6.38 6.70
N HIS A 163 1.15 -5.36 7.41
CA HIS A 163 -0.20 -4.80 7.35
C HIS A 163 -0.16 -3.32 7.00
N LEU A 164 -0.75 -2.99 5.86
CA LEU A 164 -0.92 -1.64 5.34
C LEU A 164 -2.36 -1.18 5.59
N LYS A 165 -2.52 -0.05 6.25
CA LYS A 165 -3.80 0.63 6.34
C LYS A 165 -3.63 2.09 5.98
N GLY A 166 -4.47 2.60 5.09
CA GLY A 166 -4.38 3.98 4.65
C GLY A 166 -5.66 4.50 4.05
N ALA A 167 -5.78 5.82 4.02
CA ALA A 167 -6.90 6.51 3.43
C ALA A 167 -6.48 7.86 2.86
N THR A 168 -7.20 8.30 1.85
CA THR A 168 -7.08 9.66 1.31
C THR A 168 -7.73 10.63 2.31
N VAL A 169 -6.95 11.59 2.78
CA VAL A 169 -7.42 12.69 3.65
C VAL A 169 -7.90 13.87 2.82
N THR A 170 -7.11 14.25 1.80
CA THR A 170 -7.51 15.22 0.80
C THR A 170 -7.68 14.49 -0.54
N PRO A 171 -8.82 14.60 -1.22
CA PRO A 171 -9.06 13.92 -2.49
C PRO A 171 -8.01 14.29 -3.55
N VAL A 172 -7.68 13.31 -4.39
CA VAL A 172 -6.78 13.48 -5.54
C VAL A 172 -7.54 14.14 -6.69
N ASP A 173 -6.99 15.18 -7.29
CA ASP A 173 -7.54 15.80 -8.49
C ASP A 173 -7.13 15.00 -9.74
N LEU A 174 -8.09 14.33 -10.38
CA LEU A 174 -7.84 13.49 -11.54
C LEU A 174 -7.38 14.27 -12.77
N ARG A 175 -7.65 15.58 -12.87
CA ARG A 175 -7.14 16.41 -13.98
C ARG A 175 -5.62 16.44 -14.04
N LEU A 176 -4.99 16.38 -12.88
CA LEU A 176 -3.53 16.37 -12.75
C LEU A 176 -2.91 15.03 -13.13
N THR A 177 -3.70 13.97 -13.33
CA THR A 177 -3.23 12.65 -13.73
C THR A 177 -3.18 12.46 -15.26
N GLU A 178 -3.60 13.44 -16.04
CA GLU A 178 -3.60 13.37 -17.52
C GLU A 178 -2.23 12.96 -18.11
N PRO A 179 -1.09 13.46 -17.60
CA PRO A 179 0.23 13.06 -18.13
C PRO A 179 0.55 11.57 -17.93
N VAL A 180 -0.10 10.93 -16.94
CA VAL A 180 0.11 9.52 -16.62
C VAL A 180 -0.86 8.63 -17.38
N LEU A 181 -2.12 9.03 -17.42
CA LEU A 181 -3.20 8.23 -17.98
C LEU A 181 -3.37 8.46 -19.50
N HIS A 182 -2.75 9.51 -20.06
CA HIS A 182 -2.92 9.94 -21.45
C HIS A 182 -4.40 10.11 -21.85
N GLN A 183 -5.25 10.39 -20.86
CA GLN A 183 -6.70 10.55 -21.01
C GLN A 183 -7.15 11.83 -20.30
N LYS A 184 -8.00 12.61 -20.94
CA LYS A 184 -8.63 13.79 -20.33
C LYS A 184 -9.71 13.37 -19.37
N ILE A 185 -9.35 13.30 -18.08
CA ILE A 185 -10.22 12.90 -16.98
C ILE A 185 -10.31 14.06 -16.00
N ALA A 186 -11.52 14.36 -15.52
CA ALA A 186 -11.72 15.29 -14.41
C ALA A 186 -12.51 14.59 -13.30
N GLY A 187 -12.37 15.08 -12.08
CA GLY A 187 -13.04 14.54 -10.90
C GLY A 187 -12.11 14.46 -9.70
N THR A 188 -12.63 14.00 -8.58
CA THR A 188 -11.87 13.84 -7.34
C THR A 188 -11.92 12.40 -6.86
N LEU A 189 -10.76 11.81 -6.58
CA LEU A 189 -10.62 10.43 -6.14
C LEU A 189 -10.31 10.37 -4.64
N THR A 190 -11.05 9.55 -3.92
CA THR A 190 -10.73 9.08 -2.57
C THR A 190 -10.46 7.58 -2.59
N LEU A 191 -9.47 7.15 -1.82
CA LEU A 191 -9.07 5.75 -1.70
C LEU A 191 -8.96 5.37 -0.22
N HIS A 192 -9.45 4.19 0.11
CA HIS A 192 -9.21 3.54 1.39
C HIS A 192 -8.65 2.14 1.15
N THR A 193 -7.61 1.76 1.88
CA THR A 193 -6.99 0.44 1.78
C THR A 193 -6.73 -0.16 3.16
N ASP A 194 -6.94 -1.47 3.25
CA ASP A 194 -6.59 -2.30 4.39
C ASP A 194 -6.11 -3.63 3.83
N TYR A 195 -4.77 -3.88 3.87
CA TYR A 195 -4.15 -5.00 3.17
C TYR A 195 -3.05 -5.64 4.00
N THR A 196 -3.05 -6.96 4.06
CA THR A 196 -2.07 -7.77 4.81
C THR A 196 -1.43 -8.78 3.87
N TRP A 197 -0.10 -8.94 3.97
CA TRP A 197 0.65 -9.90 3.16
C TRP A 197 1.90 -10.39 3.90
N GLN A 198 2.42 -11.56 3.52
CA GLN A 198 3.71 -12.04 3.96
C GLN A 198 4.83 -11.35 3.18
N ALA A 199 5.95 -11.08 3.85
CA ALA A 199 7.13 -10.49 3.22
C ALA A 199 7.60 -11.33 2.02
N GLY A 200 7.79 -10.69 0.86
CA GLY A 200 8.12 -11.36 -0.40
C GLY A 200 6.95 -12.03 -1.13
N GLN A 201 5.73 -11.92 -0.59
CA GLN A 201 4.50 -12.46 -1.21
C GLN A 201 3.41 -11.39 -1.33
N GLU A 202 3.77 -10.20 -1.81
CA GLU A 202 2.90 -9.02 -1.86
C GLU A 202 1.63 -9.28 -2.68
N THR A 203 1.71 -10.10 -3.72
CA THR A 203 0.56 -10.44 -4.56
C THR A 203 -0.37 -11.48 -3.93
N GLN A 204 0.10 -12.25 -2.93
CA GLN A 204 -0.67 -13.32 -2.27
C GLN A 204 -1.39 -12.86 -1.01
N GLY A 205 -1.33 -11.59 -0.69
CA GLY A 205 -1.96 -11.01 0.50
C GLY A 205 -3.49 -11.07 0.45
N HIS A 206 -4.09 -10.52 1.50
CA HIS A 206 -5.54 -10.38 1.62
C HIS A 206 -5.90 -8.98 2.12
N GLY A 207 -7.05 -8.47 1.66
CA GLY A 207 -7.48 -7.14 2.07
C GLY A 207 -8.60 -6.56 1.25
N VAL A 208 -8.86 -5.29 1.51
CA VAL A 208 -9.96 -4.52 0.92
C VAL A 208 -9.43 -3.19 0.40
N PHE A 209 -9.87 -2.84 -0.81
CA PHE A 209 -9.65 -1.54 -1.42
C PHE A 209 -11.03 -0.93 -1.73
N VAL A 210 -11.25 0.30 -1.29
CA VAL A 210 -12.47 1.04 -1.59
C VAL A 210 -12.05 2.33 -2.29
N ALA A 211 -12.56 2.55 -3.49
CA ALA A 211 -12.34 3.75 -4.27
C ALA A 211 -13.67 4.47 -4.53
N MET A 212 -13.64 5.79 -4.44
CA MET A 212 -14.77 6.64 -4.79
C MET A 212 -14.26 7.82 -5.61
N VAL A 213 -14.84 8.00 -6.79
CA VAL A 213 -14.60 9.18 -7.63
C VAL A 213 -15.88 10.01 -7.65
N GLN A 214 -15.76 11.29 -7.38
CA GLN A 214 -16.86 12.26 -7.47
C GLN A 214 -16.67 13.16 -8.69
N HIS A 215 -17.78 13.54 -9.32
CA HIS A 215 -17.83 14.42 -10.49
C HIS A 215 -16.87 13.97 -11.59
N LEU A 216 -16.86 12.64 -11.87
CA LEU A 216 -16.03 12.07 -12.92
C LEU A 216 -16.53 12.56 -14.27
N VAL A 217 -15.64 13.17 -15.05
CA VAL A 217 -15.89 13.52 -16.45
C VAL A 217 -14.82 12.84 -17.30
N LEU A 218 -15.28 12.01 -18.23
CA LEU A 218 -14.43 11.35 -19.21
C LEU A 218 -14.59 12.09 -20.55
N SER A 219 -13.53 12.72 -21.00
CA SER A 219 -13.49 13.43 -22.29
C SER A 219 -12.64 12.64 -23.28
N SER A 220 -12.89 12.83 -24.57
CA SER A 220 -12.11 12.20 -25.65
C SER A 220 -12.24 10.67 -25.73
N LEU A 221 -13.33 10.10 -25.24
CA LEU A 221 -13.64 8.69 -25.47
C LEU A 221 -13.95 8.44 -26.95
N LYS A 222 -13.45 7.30 -27.46
CA LYS A 222 -13.75 6.82 -28.81
C LYS A 222 -14.32 5.40 -28.72
N VAL A 223 -15.37 5.12 -29.45
CA VAL A 223 -15.93 3.77 -29.60
C VAL A 223 -16.01 3.43 -31.08
N GLY A 224 -15.31 2.39 -31.50
CA GLY A 224 -15.24 2.01 -32.92
C GLY A 224 -14.73 3.14 -33.84
N GLY A 225 -13.79 3.99 -33.33
CA GLY A 225 -13.27 5.15 -34.05
C GLY A 225 -14.12 6.43 -33.97
N PHE A 226 -15.36 6.37 -33.48
CA PHE A 226 -16.25 7.52 -33.34
C PHE A 226 -16.00 8.24 -32.00
N PRO A 227 -15.77 9.56 -31.99
CA PRO A 227 -15.65 10.33 -30.76
C PRO A 227 -17.01 10.39 -30.06
N LEU A 228 -17.01 10.04 -28.75
CA LEU A 228 -18.17 10.24 -27.90
C LEU A 228 -18.16 11.65 -27.27
N PRO A 229 -19.34 12.22 -27.00
CA PRO A 229 -19.42 13.42 -26.17
C PRO A 229 -18.83 13.12 -24.75
N PRO A 230 -18.42 14.16 -24.02
CA PRO A 230 -17.97 13.97 -22.65
C PRO A 230 -19.03 13.25 -21.81
N VAL A 231 -18.62 12.17 -21.16
CA VAL A 231 -19.49 11.37 -20.30
C VAL A 231 -19.22 11.74 -18.85
N ALA A 232 -20.25 12.24 -18.18
CA ALA A 232 -20.16 12.64 -16.78
C ALA A 232 -20.84 11.61 -15.87
N PHE A 233 -20.25 11.40 -14.69
CA PHE A 233 -20.80 10.61 -13.59
C PHE A 233 -20.72 11.44 -12.30
N ASP A 234 -21.82 11.49 -11.55
CA ASP A 234 -21.86 12.20 -10.27
C ASP A 234 -21.00 11.50 -9.24
N ALA A 235 -21.08 10.16 -9.22
CA ALA A 235 -20.26 9.32 -8.35
C ALA A 235 -19.94 7.97 -9.00
N VAL A 236 -18.70 7.54 -8.85
CA VAL A 236 -18.24 6.18 -9.16
C VAL A 236 -17.71 5.56 -7.88
N ARG A 237 -18.22 4.39 -7.51
CA ARG A 237 -17.82 3.65 -6.31
C ARG A 237 -17.37 2.26 -6.70
N SER A 238 -16.23 1.85 -6.13
CA SER A 238 -15.71 0.50 -6.33
C SER A 238 -15.25 -0.08 -4.99
N ARG A 239 -15.56 -1.35 -4.78
CA ARG A 239 -15.07 -2.13 -3.65
C ARG A 239 -14.47 -3.42 -4.17
N VAL A 240 -13.22 -3.64 -3.79
CA VAL A 240 -12.41 -4.76 -4.24
C VAL A 240 -11.90 -5.54 -3.03
N PHE A 241 -12.09 -6.83 -3.04
CA PHE A 241 -11.48 -7.77 -2.09
C PHE A 241 -10.35 -8.53 -2.79
N VAL A 242 -9.25 -8.70 -2.10
CA VAL A 242 -8.13 -9.51 -2.57
C VAL A 242 -7.88 -10.61 -1.54
N SER A 243 -7.61 -11.83 -2.01
CA SER A 243 -7.22 -12.95 -1.16
C SER A 243 -6.45 -13.99 -1.98
N GLY A 244 -5.22 -14.32 -1.54
CA GLY A 244 -4.39 -15.33 -2.17
C GLY A 244 -4.11 -15.06 -3.65
N GLY A 245 -3.79 -13.82 -4.01
CA GLY A 245 -3.52 -13.42 -5.40
C GLY A 245 -4.75 -13.28 -6.29
N ARG A 246 -5.94 -13.54 -5.76
CA ARG A 246 -7.20 -13.37 -6.47
C ARG A 246 -7.95 -12.19 -5.94
N GLY A 247 -8.41 -11.31 -6.83
CA GLY A 247 -9.25 -10.18 -6.48
C GLY A 247 -10.67 -10.37 -6.98
N ARG A 248 -11.63 -9.86 -6.22
CA ARG A 248 -13.04 -9.77 -6.60
C ARG A 248 -13.50 -8.33 -6.49
N VAL A 249 -13.94 -7.78 -7.60
CA VAL A 249 -14.67 -6.52 -7.65
C VAL A 249 -16.11 -6.83 -7.23
N GLU A 250 -16.44 -6.58 -5.96
CA GLU A 250 -17.75 -6.90 -5.42
C GLU A 250 -18.82 -5.96 -5.96
N ARG A 251 -18.45 -4.68 -6.08
CA ARG A 251 -19.33 -3.64 -6.61
C ARG A 251 -18.51 -2.62 -7.35
N LEU A 252 -18.85 -2.41 -8.61
CA LEU A 252 -18.50 -1.23 -9.39
C LEU A 252 -19.81 -0.54 -9.77
N GLN A 253 -20.02 0.67 -9.28
CA GLN A 253 -21.22 1.44 -9.56
C GLN A 253 -20.84 2.85 -9.97
N ALA A 254 -21.34 3.29 -11.13
CA ALA A 254 -21.24 4.67 -11.57
C ALA A 254 -22.65 5.17 -11.87
N VAL A 255 -22.96 6.37 -11.39
CA VAL A 255 -24.27 7.02 -11.59
C VAL A 255 -24.04 8.36 -12.26
N GLY A 256 -24.71 8.60 -13.38
CA GLY A 256 -24.57 9.85 -14.12
C GLY A 256 -25.81 10.21 -14.93
N PRO A 257 -25.85 11.42 -15.49
CA PRO A 257 -27.01 11.90 -16.26
C PRO A 257 -27.18 11.15 -17.58
N LEU A 258 -26.09 10.70 -18.21
CA LEU A 258 -26.11 10.05 -19.52
C LEU A 258 -26.02 8.52 -19.43
N ALA A 259 -25.49 7.96 -18.36
CA ALA A 259 -25.38 6.51 -18.17
C ALA A 259 -25.29 6.15 -16.70
N ASP A 260 -25.82 4.97 -16.35
CA ASP A 260 -25.51 4.27 -15.11
C ASP A 260 -24.71 3.01 -15.45
N ILE A 261 -23.69 2.72 -14.68
CA ILE A 261 -22.89 1.51 -14.82
C ILE A 261 -22.99 0.72 -13.51
N ASN A 262 -23.29 -0.55 -13.62
CA ASN A 262 -23.20 -1.50 -12.51
C ASN A 262 -22.42 -2.72 -12.99
N GLY A 263 -21.48 -3.16 -12.19
CA GLY A 263 -20.66 -4.29 -12.57
C GLY A 263 -19.88 -4.89 -11.43
N GLY A 264 -19.14 -5.90 -11.80
CA GLY A 264 -18.25 -6.62 -10.91
C GLY A 264 -17.47 -7.64 -11.70
N GLY A 265 -16.74 -8.49 -10.98
CA GLY A 265 -15.97 -9.54 -11.60
C GLY A 265 -14.81 -9.97 -10.74
N THR A 266 -13.87 -10.65 -11.36
CA THR A 266 -12.68 -11.20 -10.69
C THR A 266 -11.42 -10.82 -11.46
N PHE A 267 -10.30 -10.84 -10.77
CA PHE A 267 -9.00 -10.76 -11.40
C PHE A 267 -8.00 -11.63 -10.64
N THR A 268 -6.95 -12.04 -11.32
CA THR A 268 -5.83 -12.76 -10.71
C THR A 268 -4.58 -11.91 -10.86
N LEU A 269 -3.97 -11.57 -9.73
CA LEU A 269 -2.73 -10.82 -9.71
C LEU A 269 -1.57 -11.67 -10.19
N ALA A 270 -0.73 -11.13 -11.03
CA ALA A 270 0.50 -11.74 -11.50
C ALA A 270 1.68 -10.78 -11.33
N THR A 271 2.88 -11.30 -11.40
CA THR A 271 4.12 -10.51 -11.45
C THR A 271 4.79 -10.78 -12.79
N PRO A 272 5.02 -9.78 -13.63
CA PRO A 272 4.61 -8.37 -13.49
C PRO A 272 3.09 -8.18 -13.60
N TYR A 273 2.57 -7.09 -13.01
CA TYR A 273 1.12 -6.83 -12.91
C TYR A 273 0.39 -6.74 -14.27
N GLN A 274 1.10 -6.45 -15.35
CA GLN A 274 0.55 -6.41 -16.72
C GLN A 274 -0.02 -7.78 -17.17
N ASN A 275 0.49 -8.86 -16.59
CA ASN A 275 0.05 -10.24 -16.87
C ASN A 275 -1.15 -10.65 -16.00
N SER A 276 -1.63 -9.76 -15.13
CA SER A 276 -2.82 -10.03 -14.31
C SER A 276 -4.02 -10.29 -15.22
N LEU A 277 -4.76 -11.36 -14.93
CA LEU A 277 -5.95 -11.74 -15.70
C LEU A 277 -7.18 -11.02 -15.12
N LEU A 278 -7.96 -10.40 -15.98
CA LEU A 278 -9.20 -9.71 -15.63
C LEU A 278 -10.39 -10.43 -16.26
N HIS A 279 -11.47 -10.54 -15.49
CA HIS A 279 -12.79 -11.02 -15.93
C HIS A 279 -13.84 -10.10 -15.33
N LEU A 280 -14.16 -9.01 -16.02
CA LEU A 280 -15.12 -8.01 -15.55
C LEU A 280 -16.34 -7.98 -16.45
N ARG A 281 -17.51 -7.83 -15.83
CA ARG A 281 -18.77 -7.64 -16.53
C ARG A 281 -19.44 -6.36 -16.03
N LEU A 282 -19.72 -5.46 -16.96
CA LEU A 282 -20.34 -4.16 -16.71
C LEU A 282 -21.67 -4.10 -17.43
N ASN A 283 -22.74 -3.79 -16.71
CA ASN A 283 -24.04 -3.50 -17.25
C ASN A 283 -24.21 -1.99 -17.28
N ILE A 284 -24.31 -1.44 -18.49
CA ILE A 284 -24.40 -0.01 -18.77
C ILE A 284 -25.85 0.30 -19.18
N ARG A 285 -26.51 1.15 -18.41
CA ARG A 285 -27.83 1.67 -18.74
C ARG A 285 -27.65 3.06 -19.34
N LEU A 286 -27.89 3.18 -20.63
CA LEU A 286 -27.82 4.45 -21.36
C LEU A 286 -29.08 5.29 -21.09
N LYS A 287 -28.90 6.60 -21.00
CA LYS A 287 -29.95 7.59 -20.74
C LYS A 287 -29.88 8.73 -21.76
N GLY A 288 -31.03 9.42 -21.93
CA GLY A 288 -31.10 10.61 -22.77
C GLY A 288 -30.58 10.38 -24.18
N PRO A 289 -29.76 11.32 -24.71
CA PRO A 289 -29.26 11.24 -26.09
C PRO A 289 -28.45 9.98 -26.39
N LEU A 290 -27.73 9.43 -25.43
CA LEU A 290 -26.93 8.20 -25.61
C LEU A 290 -27.80 6.97 -25.86
N ALA A 291 -29.04 6.95 -25.37
CA ALA A 291 -29.97 5.85 -25.62
C ALA A 291 -30.47 5.79 -27.07
N SER A 292 -30.25 6.84 -27.85
CA SER A 292 -30.68 6.97 -29.27
C SER A 292 -29.55 6.71 -30.25
N ILE A 293 -28.30 6.58 -29.78
CA ILE A 293 -27.14 6.35 -30.65
C ILE A 293 -27.19 4.91 -31.19
N PRO A 294 -27.14 4.73 -32.55
CA PRO A 294 -27.03 3.39 -33.11
C PRO A 294 -25.66 2.81 -32.75
N LEU A 295 -25.64 1.75 -31.91
CA LEU A 295 -24.41 1.07 -31.55
C LEU A 295 -24.08 -0.02 -32.57
N PRO A 296 -22.83 -0.18 -32.99
CA PRO A 296 -22.41 -1.25 -33.90
C PRO A 296 -22.74 -2.61 -33.31
N GLY A 297 -23.30 -3.50 -34.14
CA GLY A 297 -23.64 -4.87 -33.75
C GLY A 297 -25.03 -5.04 -33.10
N VAL A 298 -25.82 -3.99 -32.99
CA VAL A 298 -27.20 -4.05 -32.47
C VAL A 298 -28.17 -3.75 -33.62
N SER A 299 -28.48 -4.76 -34.43
CA SER A 299 -29.45 -4.62 -35.51
C SER A 299 -30.89 -4.68 -34.97
N GLY A 300 -31.71 -3.73 -35.31
CA GLY A 300 -33.16 -3.81 -35.19
C GLY A 300 -33.83 -3.19 -33.98
N GLN A 301 -33.11 -2.64 -33.00
CA GLN A 301 -33.73 -1.93 -31.88
C GLN A 301 -33.63 -0.41 -32.03
N ARG A 302 -34.76 0.28 -32.05
CA ARG A 302 -34.84 1.75 -32.16
C ARG A 302 -34.28 2.53 -30.97
N SER A 303 -33.99 1.88 -29.83
CA SER A 303 -33.27 2.48 -28.70
C SER A 303 -32.64 1.38 -27.83
N VAL A 304 -31.31 1.37 -27.78
CA VAL A 304 -30.59 0.46 -26.87
C VAL A 304 -30.48 1.13 -25.50
N ARG A 305 -31.31 0.68 -24.57
CA ARG A 305 -31.29 1.22 -23.19
C ARG A 305 -30.27 0.54 -22.27
N GLN A 306 -29.82 -0.65 -22.64
CA GLN A 306 -28.92 -1.44 -21.80
C GLN A 306 -27.87 -2.16 -22.66
N VAL A 307 -26.61 -2.05 -22.26
CA VAL A 307 -25.46 -2.68 -22.91
C VAL A 307 -24.69 -3.45 -21.85
N THR A 308 -24.28 -4.67 -22.18
CA THR A 308 -23.35 -5.43 -21.35
C THR A 308 -21.96 -5.35 -21.98
N LEU A 309 -20.99 -4.84 -21.23
CA LEU A 309 -19.57 -4.83 -21.61
C LEU A 309 -18.84 -5.91 -20.80
N THR A 310 -18.12 -6.77 -21.50
CA THR A 310 -17.22 -7.75 -20.86
C THR A 310 -15.78 -7.38 -21.20
N LEU A 311 -14.92 -7.41 -20.17
CA LEU A 311 -13.48 -7.23 -20.30
C LEU A 311 -12.84 -8.51 -19.80
N ASP A 312 -12.13 -9.20 -20.69
CA ASP A 312 -11.59 -10.52 -20.43
C ASP A 312 -10.16 -10.65 -20.94
N GLY A 313 -9.28 -11.25 -20.15
CA GLY A 313 -7.90 -11.51 -20.54
C GLY A 313 -6.85 -10.74 -19.73
N PRO A 314 -5.58 -10.79 -20.20
CA PRO A 314 -4.47 -10.09 -19.57
C PRO A 314 -4.66 -8.58 -19.57
N ALA A 315 -4.27 -7.89 -18.47
CA ALA A 315 -4.41 -6.45 -18.36
C ALA A 315 -3.73 -5.65 -19.48
N GLN A 316 -2.67 -6.19 -20.07
CA GLN A 316 -1.96 -5.61 -21.21
C GLN A 316 -2.65 -5.82 -22.56
N ASN A 317 -3.58 -6.78 -22.68
CA ASN A 317 -4.27 -7.11 -23.92
C ASN A 317 -5.68 -7.63 -23.59
N LEU A 318 -6.56 -6.70 -23.25
CA LEU A 318 -7.92 -7.00 -22.84
C LEU A 318 -8.81 -7.23 -24.06
N ASN A 319 -9.47 -8.38 -24.10
CA ASN A 319 -10.56 -8.61 -25.02
C ASN A 319 -11.80 -7.88 -24.53
N ILE A 320 -12.28 -6.90 -25.30
CA ILE A 320 -13.46 -6.14 -25.00
C ILE A 320 -14.61 -6.62 -25.87
N ALA A 321 -15.72 -7.05 -25.26
CA ALA A 321 -16.90 -7.44 -26.03
C ALA A 321 -18.13 -6.66 -25.53
N MET A 322 -18.97 -6.20 -26.45
CA MET A 322 -20.22 -5.51 -26.20
C MET A 322 -21.37 -6.42 -26.59
N ASN A 323 -22.25 -6.75 -25.64
CA ASN A 323 -23.34 -7.72 -25.84
C ASN A 323 -22.87 -9.06 -26.47
N GLY A 324 -21.65 -9.50 -26.12
CA GLY A 324 -21.03 -10.72 -26.65
C GLY A 324 -20.33 -10.55 -28.02
N ILE A 325 -20.37 -9.38 -28.62
CA ILE A 325 -19.68 -9.08 -29.88
C ILE A 325 -18.33 -8.43 -29.58
N PRO A 326 -17.20 -9.00 -30.02
CA PRO A 326 -15.89 -8.39 -29.82
C PRO A 326 -15.79 -7.01 -30.47
N ILE A 327 -15.21 -6.05 -29.75
CA ILE A 327 -14.90 -4.72 -30.26
C ILE A 327 -13.43 -4.72 -30.67
N PRO A 328 -13.11 -4.48 -31.95
CA PRO A 328 -11.74 -4.30 -32.38
C PRO A 328 -11.15 -3.00 -31.76
N HIS A 329 -9.92 -3.06 -31.25
CA HIS A 329 -9.16 -1.91 -30.72
C HIS A 329 -7.98 -1.57 -31.60
#